data_700d8281dc3f2e76d81e0a55a8ce0b57
#
_entry.id   700d8281dc3f2e76d81e0a55a8ce0b57
#
_cell.length_a   1.000
_cell.length_b   1.000
_cell.length_c   1.000
_cell.angle_alpha   90.00
_cell.angle_beta   90.00
_cell.angle_gamma   90.00
#
_symmetry.space_group_name_H-M   'P 1'
#
loop_
_entity.id
_entity.type
_entity.pdbx_description
1 polymer ?
#
loop_
_entity_poly.entity_id
_entity_poly.type
_entity_poly.pdbx_seq_one_letter_code
_entity_poly.pdbx_strand_id
1 'polypeptide(L)'
;MNTPPPLTLPAQPPLGHPPATPWHRRLHRLCARVLVAFVLLHLLNHLTALGGVATHQQVLEVLRWIYRHPWVEPVLLLAVLSQAASGSRAAWDAWRAPERLGTVERIQVLSGLVLGSFLSIHVSAVLAGRWLQGLDTNFHFAAAGLHIAPFGWFFAPYYFVGVSALGIHLACALWWRLAHRTAAQRRRAACAVAVAGMACAAVLVAHQSSGAAGLQGYGDTAEAGRGSTALKDDARWQINLVQPTREVLDAHGVPANQASGHAVL
;
A
#
# COMPACT_ATOMS: atom_id res chain seq x y z
N MET A 1 1.43 -72.89 31.29
CA MET A 1 1.95 -71.77 30.47
C MET A 1 0.77 -70.94 30.09
N ASN A 2 0.59 -69.78 30.76
CA ASN A 2 -0.53 -68.84 30.48
C ASN A 2 -0.03 -67.81 29.45
N THR A 3 -0.52 -67.88 28.24
CA THR A 3 -0.31 -66.83 27.23
C THR A 3 -1.12 -65.59 27.63
N PRO A 4 -0.49 -64.40 27.68
CA PRO A 4 -1.22 -63.17 27.97
C PRO A 4 -2.21 -62.86 26.82
N PRO A 5 -3.36 -62.20 27.12
CA PRO A 5 -4.35 -61.84 26.12
C PRO A 5 -3.75 -60.81 25.13
N PRO A 6 -4.17 -60.83 23.87
CA PRO A 6 -3.68 -59.85 22.88
C PRO A 6 -4.07 -58.42 23.29
N LEU A 7 -3.09 -57.53 23.24
CA LEU A 7 -3.30 -56.06 23.41
C LEU A 7 -4.20 -55.55 22.31
N THR A 8 -5.45 -55.32 22.62
CA THR A 8 -6.37 -54.57 21.73
C THR A 8 -6.00 -53.09 21.78
N LEU A 9 -5.38 -52.59 20.70
CA LEU A 9 -5.19 -51.15 20.51
C LEU A 9 -6.57 -50.43 20.51
N PRO A 10 -6.73 -49.34 21.25
CA PRO A 10 -8.00 -48.57 21.19
C PRO A 10 -8.29 -48.14 19.76
N ALA A 11 -9.52 -48.38 19.33
CA ALA A 11 -9.97 -47.96 17.99
C ALA A 11 -9.69 -46.48 17.81
N GLN A 12 -8.94 -46.16 16.75
CA GLN A 12 -8.70 -44.76 16.40
C GLN A 12 -10.06 -44.10 16.12
N PRO A 13 -10.33 -42.91 16.72
CA PRO A 13 -11.56 -42.20 16.42
C PRO A 13 -11.62 -41.94 14.88
N PRO A 14 -12.82 -41.98 14.26
CA PRO A 14 -12.96 -41.74 12.85
C PRO A 14 -12.34 -40.40 12.51
N LEU A 15 -11.54 -40.36 11.44
CA LEU A 15 -10.94 -39.13 10.93
C LEU A 15 -12.06 -38.12 10.64
N GLY A 16 -12.38 -37.32 11.65
CA GLY A 16 -13.35 -36.24 11.52
C GLY A 16 -12.93 -35.34 10.38
N HIS A 17 -13.87 -34.94 9.54
CA HIS A 17 -13.60 -33.94 8.51
C HIS A 17 -12.88 -32.75 9.15
N PRO A 18 -11.82 -32.23 8.53
CA PRO A 18 -11.11 -31.08 9.09
C PRO A 18 -12.14 -29.96 9.34
N PRO A 19 -12.09 -29.32 10.51
CA PRO A 19 -13.08 -28.33 10.89
C PRO A 19 -13.18 -27.26 9.80
N ALA A 20 -14.42 -26.97 9.37
CA ALA A 20 -14.67 -25.99 8.31
C ALA A 20 -13.95 -24.68 8.64
N THR A 21 -13.17 -24.17 7.70
CA THR A 21 -12.42 -22.92 7.91
C THR A 21 -13.41 -21.82 8.31
N PRO A 22 -13.20 -21.14 9.45
CA PRO A 22 -14.10 -20.09 9.92
C PRO A 22 -14.37 -19.05 8.82
N TRP A 23 -15.61 -18.57 8.71
CA TRP A 23 -16.03 -17.65 7.65
C TRP A 23 -15.16 -16.39 7.55
N HIS A 24 -14.71 -15.82 8.70
CA HIS A 24 -13.83 -14.65 8.72
C HIS A 24 -12.47 -14.89 8.04
N ARG A 25 -11.92 -16.10 8.13
CA ARG A 25 -10.69 -16.47 7.41
C ARG A 25 -10.93 -16.62 5.90
N ARG A 26 -12.12 -17.05 5.49
CA ARG A 26 -12.49 -17.11 4.06
C ARG A 26 -12.64 -15.70 3.51
N LEU A 27 -13.34 -14.81 4.23
CA LEU A 27 -13.51 -13.41 3.87
C LEU A 27 -12.16 -12.70 3.78
N HIS A 28 -11.30 -12.86 4.79
CA HIS A 28 -9.94 -12.30 4.78
C HIS A 28 -9.17 -12.70 3.52
N ARG A 29 -9.18 -13.99 3.15
CA ARG A 29 -8.50 -14.46 1.94
C ARG A 29 -9.13 -13.94 0.64
N LEU A 30 -10.45 -13.76 0.60
CA LEU A 30 -11.13 -13.20 -0.58
C LEU A 30 -10.75 -11.72 -0.74
N CYS A 31 -10.90 -10.92 0.30
CA CYS A 31 -10.53 -9.51 0.29
C CYS A 31 -9.03 -9.32 -0.01
N ALA A 32 -8.16 -10.18 0.54
CA ALA A 32 -6.74 -10.15 0.23
C ALA A 32 -6.45 -10.32 -1.27
N ARG A 33 -7.15 -11.21 -1.97
CA ARG A 33 -6.96 -11.39 -3.44
C ARG A 33 -7.33 -10.13 -4.21
N VAL A 34 -8.45 -9.52 -3.87
CA VAL A 34 -8.92 -8.27 -4.49
C VAL A 34 -7.89 -7.15 -4.24
N LEU A 35 -7.48 -6.99 -2.99
CA LEU A 35 -6.53 -5.94 -2.62
C LEU A 35 -5.13 -6.17 -3.19
N VAL A 36 -4.65 -7.42 -3.25
CA VAL A 36 -3.35 -7.72 -3.88
C VAL A 36 -3.37 -7.35 -5.36
N ALA A 37 -4.43 -7.68 -6.09
CA ALA A 37 -4.56 -7.28 -7.50
C ALA A 37 -4.53 -5.75 -7.65
N PHE A 38 -5.31 -5.03 -6.84
CA PHE A 38 -5.31 -3.57 -6.84
C PHE A 38 -3.95 -2.98 -6.46
N VAL A 39 -3.33 -3.46 -5.36
CA VAL A 39 -2.06 -2.92 -4.87
C VAL A 39 -0.91 -3.17 -5.83
N LEU A 40 -0.88 -4.32 -6.53
CA LEU A 40 0.13 -4.57 -7.55
C LEU A 40 0.01 -3.57 -8.71
N LEU A 41 -1.20 -3.29 -9.20
CA LEU A 41 -1.43 -2.27 -10.22
C LEU A 41 -1.06 -0.87 -9.70
N HIS A 42 -1.38 -0.57 -8.45
CA HIS A 42 -1.06 0.70 -7.80
C HIS A 42 0.46 0.92 -7.66
N LEU A 43 1.20 -0.09 -7.19
CA LEU A 43 2.66 -0.04 -7.11
C LEU A 43 3.32 0.02 -8.49
N LEU A 44 2.77 -0.71 -9.47
CA LEU A 44 3.25 -0.65 -10.85
C LEU A 44 3.08 0.75 -11.42
N ASN A 45 1.94 1.42 -11.15
CA ASN A 45 1.76 2.81 -11.53
C ASN A 45 2.83 3.73 -10.91
N HIS A 46 3.12 3.56 -9.62
CA HIS A 46 4.20 4.34 -9.01
C HIS A 46 5.57 4.08 -9.66
N LEU A 47 5.86 2.87 -10.10
CA LEU A 47 7.08 2.54 -10.81
C LEU A 47 7.15 3.16 -12.22
N THR A 48 6.01 3.45 -12.86
CA THR A 48 6.01 4.16 -14.16
C THR A 48 6.59 5.57 -14.08
N ALA A 49 6.62 6.15 -12.87
CA ALA A 49 7.29 7.44 -12.61
C ALA A 49 8.79 7.43 -12.93
N LEU A 50 9.44 6.26 -12.94
CA LEU A 50 10.82 6.11 -13.42
C LEU A 50 10.99 6.51 -14.90
N GLY A 51 9.92 6.43 -15.70
CA GLY A 51 9.85 6.93 -17.07
C GLY A 51 9.41 8.40 -17.17
N GLY A 52 9.28 9.09 -16.03
CA GLY A 52 8.86 10.49 -15.95
C GLY A 52 7.46 10.66 -15.34
N VAL A 53 7.22 11.84 -14.78
CA VAL A 53 5.95 12.21 -14.13
C VAL A 53 4.78 12.15 -15.12
N ALA A 54 4.98 12.57 -16.37
CA ALA A 54 3.95 12.51 -17.41
C ALA A 54 3.50 11.07 -17.70
N THR A 55 4.44 10.11 -17.76
CA THR A 55 4.11 8.68 -17.93
C THR A 55 3.32 8.15 -16.76
N HIS A 56 3.72 8.49 -15.52
CA HIS A 56 2.97 8.13 -14.32
C HIS A 56 1.54 8.68 -14.38
N GLN A 57 1.37 9.95 -14.77
CA GLN A 57 0.07 10.60 -14.80
C GLN A 57 -0.87 9.94 -15.83
N GLN A 58 -0.37 9.63 -17.03
CA GLN A 58 -1.15 8.94 -18.06
C GLN A 58 -1.66 7.58 -17.58
N VAL A 59 -0.79 6.78 -16.94
CA VAL A 59 -1.19 5.48 -16.39
C VAL A 59 -2.15 5.66 -15.20
N LEU A 60 -1.91 6.65 -14.36
CA LEU A 60 -2.77 6.99 -13.22
C LEU A 60 -4.20 7.32 -13.68
N GLU A 61 -4.37 8.10 -14.73
CA GLU A 61 -5.70 8.48 -15.25
C GLU A 61 -6.48 7.25 -15.73
N VAL A 62 -5.84 6.35 -16.47
CA VAL A 62 -6.46 5.08 -16.88
C VAL A 62 -6.89 4.25 -15.66
N LEU A 63 -6.01 4.11 -14.68
CA LEU A 63 -6.31 3.35 -13.48
C LEU A 63 -7.39 4.00 -12.63
N ARG A 64 -7.40 5.34 -12.54
CA ARG A 64 -8.44 6.10 -11.83
C ARG A 64 -9.83 5.83 -12.40
N TRP A 65 -9.96 5.79 -13.71
CA TRP A 65 -11.22 5.46 -14.36
C TRP A 65 -11.77 4.11 -13.89
N ILE A 66 -10.90 3.14 -13.59
CA ILE A 66 -11.27 1.82 -13.08
C ILE A 66 -11.60 1.89 -11.59
N TYR A 67 -10.64 2.29 -10.75
CA TYR A 67 -10.79 2.12 -9.31
C TYR A 67 -11.60 3.22 -8.60
N ARG A 68 -11.85 4.37 -9.25
CA ARG A 68 -12.79 5.41 -8.79
C ARG A 68 -14.21 5.22 -9.36
N HIS A 69 -14.43 4.15 -10.10
CA HIS A 69 -15.77 3.83 -10.57
C HIS A 69 -16.72 3.64 -9.37
N PRO A 70 -17.98 4.16 -9.42
CA PRO A 70 -18.92 4.14 -8.29
C PRO A 70 -19.16 2.78 -7.66
N TRP A 71 -18.96 1.70 -8.40
CA TRP A 71 -19.11 0.33 -7.89
C TRP A 71 -17.78 -0.29 -7.44
N VAL A 72 -16.64 0.16 -7.95
CA VAL A 72 -15.33 -0.43 -7.64
C VAL A 72 -14.75 0.17 -6.36
N GLU A 73 -14.79 1.48 -6.22
CA GLU A 73 -14.22 2.16 -5.05
C GLU A 73 -14.86 1.69 -3.73
N PRO A 74 -16.20 1.59 -3.58
CA PRO A 74 -16.81 1.03 -2.36
C PRO A 74 -16.39 -0.41 -2.07
N VAL A 75 -16.26 -1.24 -3.10
CA VAL A 75 -15.81 -2.64 -2.94
C VAL A 75 -14.37 -2.68 -2.42
N LEU A 76 -13.47 -1.84 -2.95
CA LEU A 76 -12.09 -1.74 -2.46
C LEU A 76 -12.04 -1.24 -1.01
N LEU A 77 -12.82 -0.21 -0.66
CA LEU A 77 -12.89 0.32 0.70
C LEU A 77 -13.44 -0.72 1.69
N LEU A 78 -14.51 -1.44 1.31
CA LEU A 78 -15.05 -2.53 2.12
C LEU A 78 -14.04 -3.67 2.28
N ALA A 79 -13.26 -3.97 1.23
CA ALA A 79 -12.20 -4.96 1.32
C ALA A 79 -11.10 -4.53 2.29
N VAL A 80 -10.68 -3.25 2.28
CA VAL A 80 -9.72 -2.69 3.25
C VAL A 80 -10.26 -2.78 4.68
N LEU A 81 -11.50 -2.36 4.92
CA LEU A 81 -12.12 -2.43 6.25
C LEU A 81 -12.23 -3.88 6.74
N SER A 82 -12.65 -4.80 5.86
CA SER A 82 -12.74 -6.24 6.19
C SER A 82 -11.37 -6.84 6.50
N GLN A 83 -10.32 -6.42 5.77
CA GLN A 83 -8.94 -6.83 6.02
C GLN A 83 -8.45 -6.30 7.37
N ALA A 84 -8.67 -5.02 7.65
CA ALA A 84 -8.28 -4.43 8.93
C ALA A 84 -8.98 -5.13 10.10
N ALA A 85 -10.30 -5.32 10.05
CA ALA A 85 -11.07 -5.97 11.09
C ALA A 85 -10.65 -7.44 11.32
N SER A 86 -10.54 -8.21 10.24
CA SER A 86 -10.17 -9.63 10.34
C SER A 86 -8.69 -9.83 10.71
N GLY A 87 -7.81 -8.93 10.25
CA GLY A 87 -6.39 -8.92 10.60
C GLY A 87 -6.17 -8.55 12.07
N SER A 88 -6.88 -7.53 12.58
CA SER A 88 -6.83 -7.14 14.00
C SER A 88 -7.31 -8.28 14.91
N ARG A 89 -8.38 -8.99 14.51
CA ARG A 89 -8.82 -10.18 15.23
C ARG A 89 -7.76 -11.27 15.24
N ALA A 90 -7.16 -11.57 14.10
CA ALA A 90 -6.09 -12.58 14.03
C ALA A 90 -4.86 -12.19 14.87
N ALA A 91 -4.51 -10.91 14.89
CA ALA A 91 -3.44 -10.39 15.75
C ALA A 91 -3.79 -10.49 17.24
N TRP A 92 -5.04 -10.23 17.61
CA TRP A 92 -5.53 -10.38 18.97
C TRP A 92 -5.49 -11.84 19.43
N ASP A 93 -5.94 -12.78 18.58
CA ASP A 93 -5.90 -14.21 18.87
C ASP A 93 -4.44 -14.69 19.04
N ALA A 94 -3.53 -14.19 18.20
CA ALA A 94 -2.11 -14.46 18.29
C ALA A 94 -1.45 -13.90 19.57
N TRP A 95 -1.85 -12.70 19.98
CA TRP A 95 -1.36 -12.07 21.22
C TRP A 95 -1.80 -12.84 22.49
N ARG A 96 -2.99 -13.44 22.45
CA ARG A 96 -3.52 -14.24 23.58
C ARG A 96 -2.84 -15.60 23.77
N ALA A 97 -2.19 -16.13 22.74
CA ALA A 97 -1.53 -17.43 22.77
C ALA A 97 -0.20 -17.42 22.00
N PRO A 98 0.77 -16.56 22.42
CA PRO A 98 2.03 -16.35 21.70
C PRO A 98 2.90 -17.61 21.64
N GLU A 99 2.76 -18.53 22.59
CA GLU A 99 3.47 -19.81 22.64
C GLU A 99 3.09 -20.74 21.49
N ARG A 100 1.93 -20.55 20.87
CA ARG A 100 1.44 -21.36 19.74
C ARG A 100 1.98 -20.91 18.39
N LEU A 101 2.67 -19.77 18.36
CA LEU A 101 3.14 -19.17 17.12
C LEU A 101 4.57 -19.61 16.80
N GLY A 102 4.75 -20.21 15.63
CA GLY A 102 6.07 -20.38 15.03
C GLY A 102 6.62 -19.06 14.48
N THR A 103 7.85 -19.11 13.97
CA THR A 103 8.55 -17.90 13.48
C THR A 103 7.81 -17.24 12.33
N VAL A 104 7.31 -18.02 11.36
CA VAL A 104 6.61 -17.47 10.18
C VAL A 104 5.30 -16.81 10.57
N GLU A 105 4.54 -17.41 11.51
CA GLU A 105 3.30 -16.83 12.04
C GLU A 105 3.58 -15.50 12.73
N ARG A 106 4.61 -15.40 13.55
CA ARG A 106 5.01 -14.16 14.23
C ARG A 106 5.35 -13.06 13.22
N ILE A 107 6.16 -13.39 12.21
CA ILE A 107 6.51 -12.45 11.14
C ILE A 107 5.25 -12.02 10.38
N GLN A 108 4.33 -12.94 10.09
CA GLN A 108 3.08 -12.65 9.40
C GLN A 108 2.17 -11.70 10.21
N VAL A 109 2.05 -11.93 11.52
CA VAL A 109 1.26 -11.07 12.41
C VAL A 109 1.89 -9.68 12.50
N LEU A 110 3.19 -9.57 12.73
CA LEU A 110 3.89 -8.30 12.84
C LEU A 110 3.82 -7.51 11.53
N SER A 111 4.13 -8.13 10.39
CA SER A 111 4.02 -7.47 9.08
C SER A 111 2.59 -7.07 8.76
N GLY A 112 1.61 -7.88 9.17
CA GLY A 112 0.18 -7.56 9.03
C GLY A 112 -0.26 -6.36 9.86
N LEU A 113 0.23 -6.22 11.10
CA LEU A 113 -0.05 -5.05 11.94
C LEU A 113 0.57 -3.78 11.37
N VAL A 114 1.83 -3.84 10.95
CA VAL A 114 2.51 -2.71 10.30
C VAL A 114 1.78 -2.30 9.03
N LEU A 115 1.43 -3.27 8.17
CA LEU A 115 0.69 -3.03 6.93
C LEU A 115 -0.71 -2.46 7.20
N GLY A 116 -1.42 -2.98 8.21
CA GLY A 116 -2.74 -2.48 8.62
C GLY A 116 -2.68 -1.04 9.11
N SER A 117 -1.68 -0.68 9.91
CA SER A 117 -1.45 0.69 10.37
C SER A 117 -1.11 1.61 9.19
N PHE A 118 -0.21 1.17 8.31
CA PHE A 118 0.14 1.89 7.09
C PHE A 118 -1.09 2.17 6.21
N LEU A 119 -1.88 1.14 5.90
CA LEU A 119 -3.08 1.28 5.07
C LEU A 119 -4.13 2.17 5.70
N SER A 120 -4.33 2.10 7.02
CA SER A 120 -5.28 2.96 7.72
C SER A 120 -4.91 4.43 7.58
N ILE A 121 -3.65 4.79 7.79
CA ILE A 121 -3.15 6.16 7.63
C ILE A 121 -3.20 6.57 6.15
N HIS A 122 -2.71 5.73 5.25
CA HIS A 122 -2.62 6.02 3.82
C HIS A 122 -3.99 6.26 3.19
N VAL A 123 -4.92 5.33 3.39
CA VAL A 123 -6.29 5.45 2.84
C VAL A 123 -7.01 6.65 3.43
N SER A 124 -6.90 6.87 4.76
CA SER A 124 -7.52 8.03 5.42
C SER A 124 -6.97 9.35 4.89
N ALA A 125 -5.65 9.46 4.67
CA ALA A 125 -5.02 10.65 4.11
C ALA A 125 -5.49 10.93 2.67
N VAL A 126 -5.55 9.90 1.82
CA VAL A 126 -6.05 10.03 0.45
C VAL A 126 -7.52 10.44 0.41
N LEU A 127 -8.37 9.80 1.22
CA LEU A 127 -9.80 10.12 1.27
C LEU A 127 -10.03 11.53 1.85
N ALA A 128 -9.32 11.90 2.92
CA ALA A 128 -9.40 13.24 3.49
C ALA A 128 -8.94 14.31 2.49
N GLY A 129 -7.83 14.09 1.80
CA GLY A 129 -7.37 14.99 0.74
C GLY A 129 -8.42 15.20 -0.35
N ARG A 130 -9.03 14.12 -0.82
CA ARG A 130 -10.05 14.17 -1.88
C ARG A 130 -11.38 14.76 -1.42
N TRP A 131 -11.95 14.25 -0.33
CA TRP A 131 -13.34 14.55 0.04
C TRP A 131 -13.48 15.78 0.92
N LEU A 132 -12.47 16.06 1.77
CA LEU A 132 -12.53 17.22 2.68
C LEU A 132 -11.82 18.44 2.13
N GLN A 133 -10.78 18.24 1.31
CA GLN A 133 -9.92 19.33 0.83
C GLN A 133 -9.98 19.54 -0.68
N GLY A 134 -10.69 18.68 -1.43
CA GLY A 134 -10.83 18.80 -2.90
C GLY A 134 -9.52 18.62 -3.67
N LEU A 135 -8.50 17.98 -3.07
CA LEU A 135 -7.18 17.85 -3.68
C LEU A 135 -7.16 16.77 -4.75
N ASP A 136 -6.40 17.02 -5.82
CA ASP A 136 -6.02 15.97 -6.75
C ASP A 136 -4.92 15.10 -6.13
N THR A 137 -5.23 13.83 -5.84
CA THR A 137 -4.30 12.87 -5.26
C THR A 137 -3.40 12.23 -6.32
N ASN A 138 -2.72 13.07 -7.09
CA ASN A 138 -1.79 12.73 -8.16
C ASN A 138 -0.39 12.38 -7.63
N PHE A 139 0.61 12.33 -8.55
CA PHE A 139 2.01 12.10 -8.20
C PHE A 139 2.53 13.13 -7.18
N HIS A 140 2.20 14.41 -7.37
CA HIS A 140 2.68 15.50 -6.50
C HIS A 140 2.10 15.39 -5.09
N PHE A 141 0.84 14.98 -4.95
CA PHE A 141 0.25 14.70 -3.65
C PHE A 141 1.02 13.60 -2.90
N ALA A 142 1.38 12.52 -3.58
CA ALA A 142 2.14 11.42 -2.98
C ALA A 142 3.58 11.84 -2.63
N ALA A 143 4.21 12.66 -3.46
CA ALA A 143 5.58 13.12 -3.26
C ALA A 143 5.69 14.29 -2.27
N ALA A 144 4.63 15.07 -2.07
CA ALA A 144 4.64 16.30 -1.27
C ALA A 144 5.27 16.12 0.11
N GLY A 145 4.87 15.09 0.85
CA GLY A 145 5.41 14.81 2.18
C GLY A 145 6.91 14.52 2.22
N LEU A 146 7.50 14.08 1.10
CA LEU A 146 8.92 13.76 1.02
C LEU A 146 9.79 15.01 0.81
N HIS A 147 9.21 16.08 0.25
CA HIS A 147 9.95 17.30 -0.14
C HIS A 147 9.84 18.44 0.87
N ILE A 148 8.97 18.32 1.90
CA ILE A 148 8.80 19.37 2.89
C ILE A 148 9.54 19.05 4.17
N ALA A 149 10.45 19.94 4.60
CA ALA A 149 11.02 19.83 5.93
C ALA A 149 9.98 20.22 7.01
N PRO A 150 9.85 19.47 8.12
CA PRO A 150 10.63 18.26 8.46
C PRO A 150 9.99 16.94 8.01
N PHE A 151 8.90 16.96 7.25
CA PHE A 151 8.05 15.79 6.99
C PHE A 151 8.73 14.66 6.21
N GLY A 152 9.74 14.95 5.40
CA GLY A 152 10.51 13.92 4.70
C GLY A 152 11.10 12.85 5.64
N TRP A 153 11.50 13.23 6.85
CA TRP A 153 12.00 12.31 7.87
C TRP A 153 10.94 11.32 8.37
N PHE A 154 9.67 11.69 8.27
CA PHE A 154 8.54 10.80 8.58
C PHE A 154 8.11 9.99 7.35
N PHE A 155 7.87 10.65 6.21
CA PHE A 155 7.25 10.00 5.06
C PHE A 155 8.19 9.00 4.36
N ALA A 156 9.51 9.26 4.31
CA ALA A 156 10.43 8.31 3.70
C ALA A 156 10.45 6.95 4.44
N PRO A 157 10.69 6.87 5.76
CA PRO A 157 10.58 5.60 6.48
C PRO A 157 9.16 5.03 6.49
N TYR A 158 8.12 5.88 6.53
CA TYR A 158 6.73 5.46 6.50
C TYR A 158 6.39 4.66 5.23
N TYR A 159 6.72 5.18 4.04
CA TYR A 159 6.50 4.48 2.78
C TYR A 159 7.40 3.25 2.64
N PHE A 160 8.68 3.37 3.02
CA PHE A 160 9.61 2.26 2.96
C PHE A 160 9.13 1.08 3.81
N VAL A 161 8.75 1.33 5.05
CA VAL A 161 8.28 0.32 6.00
C VAL A 161 6.94 -0.27 5.55
N GLY A 162 6.00 0.56 5.07
CA GLY A 162 4.69 0.11 4.61
C GLY A 162 4.77 -0.84 3.41
N VAL A 163 5.52 -0.48 2.38
CA VAL A 163 5.69 -1.31 1.17
C VAL A 163 6.55 -2.56 1.48
N SER A 164 7.57 -2.45 2.32
CA SER A 164 8.35 -3.60 2.79
C SER A 164 7.50 -4.57 3.59
N ALA A 165 6.63 -4.08 4.47
CA ALA A 165 5.72 -4.90 5.26
C ALA A 165 4.73 -5.67 4.36
N LEU A 166 4.25 -5.05 3.27
CA LEU A 166 3.45 -5.74 2.26
C LEU A 166 4.22 -6.92 1.65
N GLY A 167 5.46 -6.69 1.19
CA GLY A 167 6.30 -7.75 0.61
C GLY A 167 6.53 -8.90 1.58
N ILE A 168 6.84 -8.60 2.85
CA ILE A 168 7.06 -9.60 3.90
C ILE A 168 5.76 -10.36 4.20
N HIS A 169 4.62 -9.67 4.29
CA HIS A 169 3.32 -10.30 4.54
C HIS A 169 2.90 -11.25 3.42
N LEU A 170 3.11 -10.84 2.16
CA LEU A 170 2.88 -11.70 0.99
C LEU A 170 3.85 -12.88 0.95
N ALA A 171 5.10 -12.71 1.35
CA ALA A 171 6.08 -13.78 1.47
C ALA A 171 5.63 -14.87 2.47
N CYS A 172 5.10 -14.46 3.63
CA CYS A 172 4.50 -15.37 4.60
C CYS A 172 3.27 -16.09 4.02
N ALA A 173 2.39 -15.38 3.32
CA ALA A 173 1.24 -15.99 2.66
C ALA A 173 1.67 -17.00 1.59
N LEU A 174 2.72 -16.71 0.82
CA LEU A 174 3.30 -17.62 -0.17
C LEU A 174 3.91 -18.86 0.50
N TRP A 175 4.59 -18.68 1.63
CA TRP A 175 5.12 -19.79 2.43
C TRP A 175 4.06 -20.84 2.75
N TRP A 176 2.86 -20.42 3.12
CA TRP A 176 1.74 -21.32 3.43
C TRP A 176 1.13 -21.94 2.16
N ARG A 177 1.05 -21.19 1.09
CA ARG A 177 0.52 -21.70 -0.20
C ARG A 177 1.41 -22.78 -0.80
N LEU A 178 2.72 -22.72 -0.55
CA LEU A 178 3.70 -23.68 -1.00
C LEU A 178 3.93 -24.84 -0.02
N ALA A 179 2.94 -25.16 0.85
CA ALA A 179 3.09 -26.22 1.85
C ALA A 179 3.42 -27.61 1.24
N HIS A 180 3.05 -27.85 -0.02
CA HIS A 180 3.35 -29.05 -0.78
C HIS A 180 4.81 -29.11 -1.32
N ARG A 181 5.58 -28.03 -1.18
CA ARG A 181 6.99 -27.95 -1.62
C ARG A 181 7.94 -28.20 -0.46
N THR A 182 9.22 -28.48 -0.81
CA THR A 182 10.27 -28.64 0.21
C THR A 182 10.49 -27.35 1.00
N ALA A 183 10.98 -27.46 2.24
CA ALA A 183 11.28 -26.28 3.08
C ALA A 183 12.25 -25.30 2.40
N ALA A 184 13.24 -25.83 1.66
CA ALA A 184 14.20 -25.01 0.92
C ALA A 184 13.53 -24.21 -0.21
N GLN A 185 12.63 -24.85 -0.98
CA GLN A 185 11.88 -24.17 -2.05
C GLN A 185 10.96 -23.09 -1.48
N ARG A 186 10.23 -23.38 -0.39
CA ARG A 186 9.37 -22.43 0.31
C ARG A 186 10.17 -21.21 0.78
N ARG A 187 11.31 -21.44 1.43
CA ARG A 187 12.20 -20.38 1.92
C ARG A 187 12.72 -19.52 0.77
N ARG A 188 13.23 -20.12 -0.31
CA ARG A 188 13.72 -19.36 -1.48
C ARG A 188 12.64 -18.48 -2.08
N ALA A 189 11.43 -19.01 -2.30
CA ALA A 189 10.31 -18.27 -2.87
C ALA A 189 9.87 -17.13 -1.94
N ALA A 190 9.73 -17.39 -0.64
CA ALA A 190 9.33 -16.37 0.33
C ALA A 190 10.40 -15.26 0.46
N CYS A 191 11.69 -15.64 0.54
CA CYS A 191 12.76 -14.65 0.57
C CYS A 191 12.79 -13.80 -0.72
N ALA A 192 12.60 -14.39 -1.89
CA ALA A 192 12.55 -13.64 -3.14
C ALA A 192 11.44 -12.58 -3.15
N VAL A 193 10.23 -12.93 -2.68
CA VAL A 193 9.11 -11.98 -2.59
C VAL A 193 9.38 -10.89 -1.55
N ALA A 194 9.94 -11.23 -0.39
CA ALA A 194 10.29 -10.25 0.63
C ALA A 194 11.36 -9.25 0.13
N VAL A 195 12.42 -9.77 -0.50
CA VAL A 195 13.50 -8.94 -1.08
C VAL A 195 12.96 -8.07 -2.22
N ALA A 196 12.12 -8.61 -3.11
CA ALA A 196 11.48 -7.83 -4.17
C ALA A 196 10.61 -6.69 -3.61
N GLY A 197 9.86 -6.96 -2.53
CA GLY A 197 9.06 -5.93 -1.84
C GLY A 197 9.93 -4.83 -1.24
N MET A 198 11.02 -5.18 -0.57
CA MET A 198 11.96 -4.20 -0.01
C MET A 198 12.70 -3.40 -1.10
N ALA A 199 13.10 -4.06 -2.18
CA ALA A 199 13.73 -3.38 -3.32
C ALA A 199 12.74 -2.40 -3.99
N CYS A 200 11.49 -2.80 -4.18
CA CYS A 200 10.43 -1.93 -4.68
C CYS A 200 10.25 -0.71 -3.76
N ALA A 201 10.17 -0.92 -2.44
CA ALA A 201 10.06 0.16 -1.46
C ALA A 201 11.24 1.15 -1.56
N ALA A 202 12.47 0.63 -1.65
CA ALA A 202 13.67 1.46 -1.77
C ALA A 202 13.68 2.29 -3.07
N VAL A 203 13.33 1.67 -4.20
CA VAL A 203 13.24 2.35 -5.51
C VAL A 203 12.19 3.45 -5.48
N LEU A 204 10.99 3.17 -4.96
CA LEU A 204 9.90 4.14 -4.90
C LEU A 204 10.27 5.35 -4.01
N VAL A 205 10.80 5.10 -2.81
CA VAL A 205 11.20 6.18 -1.91
C VAL A 205 12.35 6.97 -2.49
N ALA A 206 13.40 6.32 -3.02
CA ALA A 206 14.54 7.01 -3.61
C ALA A 206 14.13 7.88 -4.81
N HIS A 207 13.27 7.35 -5.70
CA HIS A 207 12.79 8.09 -6.86
C HIS A 207 11.92 9.29 -6.46
N GLN A 208 10.95 9.08 -5.58
CA GLN A 208 10.05 10.16 -5.14
C GLN A 208 10.75 11.22 -4.28
N SER A 209 11.83 10.85 -3.57
CA SER A 209 12.67 11.79 -2.80
C SER A 209 13.69 12.53 -3.67
N SER A 210 13.92 12.10 -4.92
CA SER A 210 14.86 12.79 -5.81
C SER A 210 14.27 14.13 -6.23
N GLY A 211 15.08 15.21 -6.15
CA GLY A 211 14.64 16.56 -6.55
C GLY A 211 14.15 16.64 -7.99
N ALA A 212 14.62 15.75 -8.88
CA ALA A 212 14.17 15.66 -10.26
C ALA A 212 12.68 15.26 -10.37
N ALA A 213 12.20 14.37 -9.51
CA ALA A 213 10.79 13.94 -9.52
C ALA A 213 9.83 15.05 -9.03
N GLY A 214 10.27 15.88 -8.08
CA GLY A 214 9.47 17.01 -7.57
C GLY A 214 9.37 18.18 -8.52
N LEU A 215 10.38 18.36 -9.40
CA LEU A 215 10.51 19.54 -10.25
C LEU A 215 10.03 19.32 -11.70
N GLN A 216 10.04 18.08 -12.21
CA GLN A 216 9.67 17.80 -13.60
C GLN A 216 8.21 18.14 -13.94
N GLY A 217 7.28 17.93 -13.01
CA GLY A 217 5.86 18.26 -13.27
C GLY A 217 5.56 19.75 -13.29
N TYR A 218 6.43 20.57 -12.74
CA TYR A 218 6.30 22.03 -12.74
C TYR A 218 6.94 22.69 -13.96
N GLY A 219 8.05 22.11 -14.47
CA GLY A 219 8.73 22.60 -15.66
C GLY A 219 7.88 22.52 -16.92
N ASP A 220 7.14 21.41 -17.09
CA ASP A 220 6.30 21.18 -18.28
C ASP A 220 5.05 22.06 -18.32
N THR A 221 4.57 22.53 -17.16
CA THR A 221 3.47 23.51 -17.07
C THR A 221 3.97 24.96 -17.03
N ALA A 222 5.24 25.18 -16.69
CA ALA A 222 5.88 26.49 -16.56
C ALA A 222 6.76 26.87 -17.77
N GLU A 223 6.61 26.25 -18.93
CA GLU A 223 7.26 26.70 -20.19
C GLU A 223 6.91 28.14 -20.61
N ALA A 224 6.14 28.83 -19.79
CA ALA A 224 6.04 30.28 -19.86
C ALA A 224 7.15 30.96 -19.04
N GLY A 225 8.41 30.66 -19.37
CA GLY A 225 9.53 31.60 -19.28
C GLY A 225 9.83 32.28 -17.94
N ARG A 226 10.06 31.59 -16.82
CA ARG A 226 10.61 32.22 -15.61
C ARG A 226 11.50 31.29 -14.78
N GLY A 227 12.65 31.85 -14.36
CA GLY A 227 13.81 31.16 -13.85
C GLY A 227 13.65 30.46 -12.48
N SER A 228 14.69 29.73 -12.12
CA SER A 228 14.79 28.76 -11.02
C SER A 228 14.49 29.24 -9.59
N THR A 229 14.33 30.52 -9.35
CA THR A 229 13.96 31.11 -8.05
C THR A 229 12.45 30.97 -7.77
N ALA A 230 11.59 31.04 -8.77
CA ALA A 230 10.15 30.86 -8.63
C ALA A 230 9.79 29.41 -8.22
N LEU A 231 10.55 28.43 -8.65
CA LEU A 231 10.32 27.01 -8.36
C LEU A 231 10.44 26.64 -6.88
N LYS A 232 11.29 27.31 -6.10
CA LYS A 232 11.44 27.06 -4.65
C LYS A 232 10.27 27.59 -3.83
N ASP A 233 9.71 28.69 -4.25
CA ASP A 233 8.54 29.27 -3.59
C ASP A 233 7.27 28.53 -3.98
N ASP A 234 7.15 28.08 -5.20
CA ASP A 234 6.00 27.33 -5.70
C ASP A 234 5.89 25.91 -5.12
N ALA A 235 7.00 25.22 -4.86
CA ALA A 235 6.98 23.97 -4.11
C ALA A 235 6.29 24.12 -2.72
N ARG A 236 6.36 25.29 -2.11
CA ARG A 236 5.68 25.63 -0.86
C ARG A 236 4.15 25.59 -0.97
N TRP A 237 3.57 25.81 -2.12
CA TRP A 237 2.13 25.97 -2.33
C TRP A 237 1.36 24.67 -2.42
N GLN A 238 1.93 23.70 -3.10
CA GLN A 238 1.35 22.37 -3.15
C GLN A 238 1.32 21.68 -1.79
N ILE A 239 2.11 22.22 -0.90
CA ILE A 239 2.35 21.71 0.44
C ILE A 239 1.34 22.22 1.45
N ASN A 240 0.78 23.40 1.26
CA ASN A 240 -0.24 23.94 2.16
C ASN A 240 -1.60 23.24 2.01
N LEU A 241 -1.68 22.19 1.17
CA LEU A 241 -2.91 21.42 0.97
C LEU A 241 -4.14 22.29 0.64
N VAL A 242 -3.92 23.54 0.29
CA VAL A 242 -4.93 24.54 -0.07
C VAL A 242 -4.69 24.90 -1.52
N GLN A 243 -5.72 24.85 -2.34
CA GLN A 243 -5.64 25.48 -3.66
C GLN A 243 -5.23 26.93 -3.48
N PRO A 244 -4.25 27.43 -4.25
CA PRO A 244 -3.81 28.80 -4.12
C PRO A 244 -5.03 29.72 -4.32
N THR A 245 -5.20 30.67 -3.41
CA THR A 245 -6.26 31.66 -3.54
C THR A 245 -6.02 32.47 -4.82
N ARG A 246 -7.09 33.02 -5.39
CA ARG A 246 -7.01 33.84 -6.61
C ARG A 246 -5.98 34.96 -6.47
N GLU A 247 -5.90 35.55 -5.28
CA GLU A 247 -4.95 36.62 -4.94
C GLU A 247 -3.49 36.20 -5.09
N VAL A 248 -3.24 34.97 -4.79
CA VAL A 248 -1.92 34.39 -4.87
C VAL A 248 -1.54 34.01 -6.32
N LEU A 249 -2.50 33.49 -7.10
CA LEU A 249 -2.31 33.22 -8.53
C LEU A 249 -2.03 34.51 -9.29
N ASP A 250 -2.77 35.58 -8.96
CA ASP A 250 -2.60 36.91 -9.56
C ASP A 250 -1.25 37.53 -9.18
N ALA A 251 -0.80 37.38 -7.93
CA ALA A 251 0.51 37.85 -7.47
C ALA A 251 1.68 37.18 -8.19
N HIS A 252 1.49 35.95 -8.71
CA HIS A 252 2.52 35.20 -9.44
C HIS A 252 2.29 35.20 -10.95
N GLY A 253 1.31 35.94 -11.44
CA GLY A 253 1.02 36.12 -12.85
C GLY A 253 0.55 34.84 -13.57
N VAL A 254 -0.10 33.92 -12.84
CA VAL A 254 -0.73 32.72 -13.41
C VAL A 254 -2.14 33.09 -13.88
N PRO A 255 -2.46 33.00 -15.18
CA PRO A 255 -3.78 33.38 -15.70
C PRO A 255 -4.87 32.46 -15.11
N ALA A 256 -5.99 33.06 -14.74
CA ALA A 256 -7.13 32.41 -14.08
C ALA A 256 -7.71 31.19 -14.84
N ASN A 257 -7.53 31.16 -16.17
CA ASN A 257 -7.97 30.05 -17.02
C ASN A 257 -7.11 28.77 -16.89
N GLN A 258 -5.90 28.88 -16.35
CA GLN A 258 -5.05 27.70 -16.06
C GLN A 258 -5.30 27.11 -14.68
N ALA A 259 -5.85 27.90 -13.76
CA ALA A 259 -6.22 27.42 -12.43
C ALA A 259 -7.54 26.62 -12.39
N SER A 260 -8.42 26.82 -13.38
CA SER A 260 -9.74 26.18 -13.44
C SER A 260 -9.78 24.88 -14.25
N GLY A 261 -8.68 24.49 -14.90
CA GLY A 261 -8.62 23.32 -15.78
C GLY A 261 -8.66 21.95 -15.09
N HIS A 262 -8.69 21.90 -13.76
CA HIS A 262 -8.66 20.63 -13.00
C HIS A 262 -9.84 20.45 -12.03
N ALA A 263 -10.89 21.23 -12.15
CA ALA A 263 -12.09 21.13 -11.32
C ALA A 263 -13.30 20.58 -12.09
N VAL A 264 -13.11 19.59 -12.98
CA VAL A 264 -14.25 18.90 -13.60
C VAL A 264 -13.99 17.39 -13.58
N LEU A 265 -14.87 16.70 -12.82
CA LEU A 265 -15.18 15.30 -12.64
C LEU A 265 -14.40 14.55 -11.59
#